data_8d39975ccf9eeaa2c6157a8c34d90a4b
#
_entry.id   8d39975ccf9eeaa2c6157a8c34d90a4b
#
_cell.length_a   1.000
_cell.length_b   1.000
_cell.length_c   1.000
_cell.angle_alpha   90.00
_cell.angle_beta   90.00
_cell.angle_gamma   90.00
#
_symmetry.space_group_name_H-M   'P 1'
#
loop_
_entity.id
_entity.type
_entity.pdbx_description
1 polymer ?
#
loop_
_entity_poly.entity_id
_entity_poly.type
_entity_poly.pdbx_seq_one_letter_code
_entity_poly.pdbx_strand_id
1 'polypeptide(L)'
;MIYLKDVGFVVKRINLGEADRFVTIFTQNNGKIEVLAKGVRKITSKRSSHIELLNLVRFHSIKTSKNFILTEIQLINSFEKRKDTLKQCEVAFLVCELIDNLCPQGQVNPEMFALVGTFLRDGEFSDDAILRFETDLLSNLGYWNIKNKFNTEEESRQFIESIIERKIKSRVIGNFDTVV
;
A
#
# COMPACT_ATOMS: atom_id res chain seq x y z
N MET A 1 -2.37 26.41 12.07
CA MET A 1 -2.60 25.52 10.90
C MET A 1 -1.39 24.61 10.82
N ILE A 2 -1.58 23.28 10.83
CA ILE A 2 -0.45 22.35 10.79
C ILE A 2 -0.28 21.92 9.34
N TYR A 3 0.92 22.12 8.81
CA TYR A 3 1.31 21.68 7.48
C TYR A 3 2.09 20.38 7.60
N LEU A 4 1.78 19.41 6.75
CA LEU A 4 2.50 18.16 6.63
C LEU A 4 3.09 18.07 5.22
N LYS A 5 4.39 17.76 5.16
CA LYS A 5 5.12 17.45 3.93
C LYS A 5 5.85 16.14 4.13
N ASP A 6 5.60 15.18 3.25
CA ASP A 6 6.23 13.85 3.35
C ASP A 6 6.34 13.17 1.98
N VAL A 7 6.98 12.01 1.99
CA VAL A 7 7.05 11.06 0.87
C VAL A 7 6.37 9.77 1.30
N GLY A 8 5.59 9.16 0.42
CA GLY A 8 4.89 7.93 0.77
C GLY A 8 4.34 7.16 -0.43
N PHE A 9 3.98 5.90 -0.17
CA PHE A 9 3.29 5.02 -1.10
C PHE A 9 1.79 5.17 -0.95
N VAL A 10 1.08 5.34 -2.06
CA VAL A 10 -0.39 5.31 -2.07
C VAL A 10 -0.85 3.87 -1.90
N VAL A 11 -1.52 3.56 -0.80
CA VAL A 11 -1.92 2.17 -0.47
C VAL A 11 -3.42 1.92 -0.55
N LYS A 12 -4.24 2.98 -0.48
CA LYS A 12 -5.69 2.85 -0.58
C LYS A 12 -6.35 4.10 -1.14
N ARG A 13 -7.46 3.91 -1.83
CA ARG A 13 -8.28 4.99 -2.38
C ARG A 13 -9.75 4.67 -2.20
N ILE A 14 -10.49 5.60 -1.63
CA ILE A 14 -11.95 5.50 -1.44
C ILE A 14 -12.61 6.71 -2.07
N ASN A 15 -13.55 6.49 -2.98
CA ASN A 15 -14.30 7.58 -3.58
C ASN A 15 -15.21 8.24 -2.53
N LEU A 16 -15.24 9.57 -2.53
CA LEU A 16 -16.10 10.39 -1.69
C LEU A 16 -16.90 11.34 -2.58
N GLY A 17 -18.22 11.16 -2.61
CA GLY A 17 -19.08 11.92 -3.50
C GLY A 17 -18.67 11.79 -4.98
N GLU A 18 -18.90 12.84 -5.76
CA GLU A 18 -18.68 12.82 -7.21
C GLU A 18 -17.23 13.09 -7.62
N ALA A 19 -16.53 13.95 -6.89
CA ALA A 19 -15.25 14.51 -7.33
C ALA A 19 -14.06 14.21 -6.42
N ASP A 20 -14.29 13.78 -5.18
CA ASP A 20 -13.26 13.66 -4.16
C ASP A 20 -12.84 12.21 -3.91
N ARG A 21 -11.68 12.03 -3.27
CA ARG A 21 -11.22 10.74 -2.74
C ARG A 21 -10.55 10.91 -1.39
N PHE A 22 -10.79 9.95 -0.49
CA PHE A 22 -9.84 9.67 0.57
C PHE A 22 -8.71 8.82 0.01
N VAL A 23 -7.49 9.21 0.32
CA VAL A 23 -6.26 8.52 -0.10
C VAL A 23 -5.47 8.18 1.14
N THR A 24 -5.20 6.89 1.34
CA THR A 24 -4.31 6.44 2.40
C THR A 24 -2.89 6.36 1.85
N ILE A 25 -1.96 7.01 2.51
CA ILE A 25 -0.55 7.07 2.13
C ILE A 25 0.27 6.48 3.28
N PHE A 26 1.08 5.47 2.97
CA PHE A 26 2.09 4.94 3.89
C PHE A 26 3.35 5.78 3.74
N THR A 27 3.64 6.60 4.74
CA THR A 27 4.63 7.65 4.66
C THR A 27 5.94 7.29 5.36
N GLN A 28 7.00 7.93 4.95
CA GLN A 28 8.33 7.73 5.50
C GLN A 28 8.45 8.20 6.95
N ASN A 29 7.84 9.36 7.28
CA ASN A 29 8.09 10.03 8.55
C ASN A 29 6.85 10.19 9.45
N ASN A 30 5.66 9.85 8.95
CA ASN A 30 4.40 10.04 9.70
C ASN A 30 3.56 8.75 9.78
N GLY A 31 4.13 7.60 9.37
CA GLY A 31 3.40 6.34 9.31
C GLY A 31 2.27 6.36 8.27
N LYS A 32 1.26 5.54 8.48
CA LYS A 32 0.09 5.51 7.59
C LYS A 32 -0.87 6.65 7.93
N ILE A 33 -1.19 7.48 6.95
CA ILE A 33 -2.10 8.63 7.10
C ILE A 33 -3.17 8.62 6.02
N GLU A 34 -4.32 9.22 6.32
CA GLU A 34 -5.40 9.43 5.38
C GLU A 34 -5.54 10.92 5.05
N VAL A 35 -5.60 11.24 3.76
CA VAL A 35 -5.75 12.60 3.25
C VAL A 35 -6.95 12.70 2.32
N LEU A 36 -7.69 13.80 2.40
CA LEU A 36 -8.77 14.12 1.48
C LEU A 36 -8.22 14.83 0.23
N ALA A 37 -8.30 14.18 -0.91
CA ALA A 37 -7.95 14.74 -2.21
C ALA A 37 -9.18 15.32 -2.90
N LYS A 38 -9.41 16.62 -2.70
CA LYS A 38 -10.57 17.33 -3.27
C LYS A 38 -10.46 17.51 -4.77
N GLY A 39 -11.55 17.24 -5.50
CA GLY A 39 -11.68 17.44 -6.93
C GLY A 39 -10.79 16.53 -7.78
N VAL A 40 -10.18 15.49 -7.20
CA VAL A 40 -9.19 14.65 -7.88
C VAL A 40 -9.80 13.76 -8.96
N ARG A 41 -11.11 13.47 -8.89
CA ARG A 41 -11.85 12.67 -9.87
C ARG A 41 -12.39 13.48 -11.05
N LYS A 42 -12.27 14.80 -11.01
CA LYS A 42 -12.66 15.63 -12.16
C LYS A 42 -11.77 15.30 -13.36
N ILE A 43 -12.34 15.23 -14.55
CA ILE A 43 -11.64 14.92 -15.82
C ILE A 43 -10.44 15.86 -16.04
N THR A 44 -10.56 17.11 -15.60
CA THR A 44 -9.50 18.12 -15.70
C THR A 44 -8.41 18.00 -14.63
N SER A 45 -8.51 17.04 -13.71
CA SER A 45 -7.57 16.92 -12.60
C SER A 45 -6.26 16.27 -13.05
N LYS A 46 -5.19 17.03 -13.06
CA LYS A 46 -3.83 16.52 -13.29
C LYS A 46 -3.29 15.67 -12.15
N ARG A 47 -3.95 15.68 -10.98
CA ARG A 47 -3.53 14.93 -9.78
C ARG A 47 -4.06 13.51 -9.75
N SER A 48 -5.01 13.13 -10.58
CA SER A 48 -5.63 11.81 -10.54
C SER A 48 -4.63 10.68 -10.81
N SER A 49 -3.72 10.84 -11.77
CA SER A 49 -2.68 9.87 -12.08
C SER A 49 -1.62 9.72 -10.98
N HIS A 50 -1.41 10.74 -10.17
CA HIS A 50 -0.42 10.69 -9.09
C HIS A 50 -0.89 9.84 -7.91
N ILE A 51 -2.20 9.74 -7.67
CA ILE A 51 -2.77 8.96 -6.56
C ILE A 51 -3.10 7.51 -6.92
N GLU A 52 -2.51 6.96 -7.98
CA GLU A 52 -2.66 5.54 -8.29
C GLU A 52 -1.97 4.66 -7.24
N LEU A 53 -2.49 3.44 -7.03
CA LEU A 53 -1.95 2.51 -6.03
C LEU A 53 -0.48 2.20 -6.28
N LEU A 54 0.29 2.10 -5.21
CA LEU A 54 1.74 1.93 -5.15
C LEU A 54 2.57 3.06 -5.78
N ASN A 55 1.96 4.14 -6.26
CA ASN A 55 2.76 5.30 -6.62
C ASN A 55 3.51 5.82 -5.39
N LEU A 56 4.82 6.00 -5.55
CA LEU A 56 5.64 6.75 -4.61
C LEU A 56 5.49 8.24 -4.93
N VAL A 57 4.99 9.00 -3.97
CA VAL A 57 4.65 10.40 -4.15
C VAL A 57 5.29 11.28 -3.10
N ARG A 58 5.62 12.51 -3.46
CA ARG A 58 5.86 13.61 -2.54
C ARG A 58 4.58 14.42 -2.46
N PHE A 59 4.13 14.74 -1.25
CA PHE A 59 2.88 15.47 -1.08
C PHE A 59 2.94 16.49 0.03
N HIS A 60 2.06 17.46 -0.06
CA HIS A 60 1.78 18.43 0.98
C HIS A 60 0.32 18.33 1.38
N SER A 61 0.05 18.46 2.65
CA SER A 61 -1.32 18.49 3.18
C SER A 61 -1.44 19.48 4.33
N ILE A 62 -2.67 19.92 4.59
CA ILE A 62 -3.02 20.81 5.68
C ILE A 62 -3.96 20.06 6.62
N LYS A 63 -3.62 20.06 7.91
CA LYS A 63 -4.50 19.50 8.94
C LYS A 63 -5.64 20.49 9.23
N THR A 64 -6.84 20.00 9.06
CA THR A 64 -8.06 20.68 9.52
C THR A 64 -8.55 20.05 10.83
N SER A 65 -9.65 20.53 11.39
CA SER A 65 -10.26 19.94 12.59
C SER A 65 -10.69 18.48 12.40
N LYS A 66 -10.99 18.08 11.16
CA LYS A 66 -11.52 16.72 10.85
C LYS A 66 -10.51 15.83 10.12
N ASN A 67 -9.81 16.36 9.12
CA ASN A 67 -8.99 15.56 8.20
C ASN A 67 -7.74 16.32 7.76
N PHE A 68 -6.78 15.58 7.19
CA PHE A 68 -5.76 16.20 6.35
C PHE A 68 -6.34 16.44 4.94
N ILE A 69 -6.15 17.64 4.40
CA ILE A 69 -6.52 17.99 3.01
C ILE A 69 -5.26 18.01 2.16
N LEU A 70 -5.24 17.22 1.09
CA LEU A 70 -4.15 17.19 0.12
C LEU A 70 -4.13 18.50 -0.68
N THR A 71 -3.05 19.28 -0.56
CA THR A 71 -2.84 20.53 -1.29
C THR A 71 -2.03 20.35 -2.54
N GLU A 72 -0.91 19.61 -2.43
CA GLU A 72 -0.01 19.31 -3.54
C GLU A 72 0.38 17.84 -3.55
N ILE A 73 0.64 17.31 -4.75
CA ILE A 73 1.16 15.96 -4.92
C ILE A 73 2.01 15.89 -6.19
N GLN A 74 3.17 15.27 -6.08
CA GLN A 74 4.10 15.01 -7.17
C GLN A 74 4.45 13.54 -7.21
N LEU A 75 4.39 12.95 -8.39
CA LEU A 75 4.85 11.59 -8.63
C LEU A 75 6.38 11.54 -8.56
N ILE A 76 6.92 10.62 -7.76
CA ILE A 76 8.35 10.30 -7.73
C ILE A 76 8.60 9.06 -8.59
N ASN A 77 7.79 8.01 -8.41
CA ASN A 77 7.89 6.76 -9.17
C ASN A 77 6.50 6.10 -9.25
N SER A 78 6.07 5.71 -10.45
CA SER A 78 4.79 5.01 -10.66
C SER A 78 4.93 3.50 -10.55
N PHE A 79 6.15 2.96 -10.64
CA PHE A 79 6.42 1.52 -10.74
C PHE A 79 5.59 0.84 -11.84
N GLU A 80 5.37 1.52 -12.97
CA GLU A 80 4.53 1.03 -14.08
C GLU A 80 4.96 -0.35 -14.55
N LYS A 81 6.26 -0.57 -14.77
CA LYS A 81 6.82 -1.87 -15.17
C LYS A 81 6.52 -3.01 -14.17
N ARG A 82 5.95 -2.70 -13.02
CA ARG A 82 5.52 -3.63 -11.97
C ARG A 82 4.01 -3.82 -11.93
N LYS A 83 3.31 -3.36 -12.96
CA LYS A 83 1.84 -3.44 -13.10
C LYS A 83 1.43 -3.86 -14.52
N ASP A 84 2.38 -4.39 -15.31
CA ASP A 84 2.15 -4.72 -16.73
C ASP A 84 1.49 -6.10 -16.92
N THR A 85 1.66 -6.98 -15.97
CA THR A 85 1.04 -8.32 -16.01
C THR A 85 0.01 -8.49 -14.90
N LEU A 86 -0.91 -9.45 -15.09
CA LEU A 86 -1.93 -9.76 -14.07
C LEU A 86 -1.27 -10.11 -12.72
N LYS A 87 -0.26 -10.98 -12.72
CA LYS A 87 0.48 -11.35 -11.50
C LYS A 87 1.11 -10.12 -10.82
N GLN A 88 1.68 -9.20 -11.58
CA GLN A 88 2.25 -7.97 -11.03
C GLN A 88 1.18 -7.07 -10.41
N CYS A 89 0.00 -6.99 -11.02
CA CYS A 89 -1.13 -6.27 -10.45
C CYS A 89 -1.61 -6.92 -9.15
N GLU A 90 -1.71 -8.24 -9.11
CA GLU A 90 -2.09 -8.98 -7.90
C GLU A 90 -1.12 -8.72 -6.75
N VAL A 91 0.19 -8.80 -7.01
CA VAL A 91 1.23 -8.49 -6.02
C VAL A 91 1.14 -7.03 -5.57
N ALA A 92 0.87 -6.10 -6.49
CA ALA A 92 0.66 -4.70 -6.16
C ALA A 92 -0.52 -4.51 -5.20
N PHE A 93 -1.64 -5.18 -5.47
CA PHE A 93 -2.80 -5.15 -4.57
C PHE A 93 -2.50 -5.82 -3.23
N LEU A 94 -1.77 -6.94 -3.23
CA LEU A 94 -1.35 -7.65 -2.01
C LEU A 94 -0.52 -6.73 -1.11
N VAL A 95 0.51 -6.07 -1.65
CA VAL A 95 1.35 -5.13 -0.89
C VAL A 95 0.50 -4.01 -0.27
N CYS A 96 -0.41 -3.41 -1.06
CA CYS A 96 -1.32 -2.39 -0.56
C CYS A 96 -2.21 -2.91 0.57
N GLU A 97 -2.78 -4.10 0.39
CA GLU A 97 -3.68 -4.71 1.36
C GLU A 97 -2.97 -5.07 2.66
N LEU A 98 -1.75 -5.62 2.58
CA LEU A 98 -0.94 -5.93 3.76
C LEU A 98 -0.58 -4.67 4.56
N ILE A 99 -0.14 -3.61 3.90
CA ILE A 99 0.17 -2.35 4.56
C ILE A 99 -1.08 -1.73 5.19
N ASP A 100 -2.22 -1.72 4.46
CA ASP A 100 -3.46 -1.12 4.97
C ASP A 100 -3.97 -1.84 6.21
N ASN A 101 -3.80 -3.16 6.28
CA ASN A 101 -4.33 -3.97 7.38
C ASN A 101 -3.37 -4.12 8.56
N LEU A 102 -2.07 -4.28 8.31
CA LEU A 102 -1.10 -4.64 9.33
C LEU A 102 -0.37 -3.43 9.91
N CYS A 103 -0.23 -2.34 9.15
CA CYS A 103 0.43 -1.14 9.66
C CYS A 103 -0.58 -0.22 10.37
N PRO A 104 -0.38 0.13 11.65
CA PRO A 104 -1.24 1.07 12.37
C PRO A 104 -1.16 2.49 11.80
N GLN A 105 -2.24 3.27 11.96
CA GLN A 105 -2.23 4.69 11.59
C GLN A 105 -1.27 5.49 12.48
N GLY A 106 -0.51 6.40 11.85
CA GLY A 106 0.36 7.33 12.55
C GLY A 106 1.61 6.71 13.19
N GLN A 107 1.77 5.40 13.11
CA GLN A 107 2.97 4.73 13.61
C GLN A 107 4.07 4.75 12.54
N VAL A 108 5.14 5.46 12.82
CA VAL A 108 6.31 5.55 11.92
C VAL A 108 7.09 4.25 11.98
N ASN A 109 7.38 3.68 10.81
CA ASN A 109 8.23 2.49 10.67
C ASN A 109 9.13 2.64 9.44
N PRO A 110 10.34 3.21 9.59
CA PRO A 110 11.27 3.43 8.50
C PRO A 110 11.77 2.13 7.85
N GLU A 111 11.92 1.07 8.64
CA GLU A 111 12.38 -0.23 8.14
C GLU A 111 11.33 -0.85 7.22
N MET A 112 10.05 -0.78 7.62
CA MET A 112 8.94 -1.20 6.77
C MET A 112 8.85 -0.37 5.49
N PHE A 113 9.03 0.95 5.59
CA PHE A 113 9.02 1.82 4.43
C PHE A 113 10.14 1.46 3.44
N ALA A 114 11.34 1.18 3.96
CA ALA A 114 12.47 0.73 3.14
C ALA A 114 12.24 -0.65 2.53
N LEU A 115 11.66 -1.59 3.28
CA LEU A 115 11.30 -2.93 2.81
C LEU A 115 10.37 -2.87 1.59
N VAL A 116 9.29 -2.10 1.68
CA VAL A 116 8.35 -1.88 0.57
C VAL A 116 9.05 -1.28 -0.64
N GLY A 117 9.87 -0.24 -0.42
CA GLY A 117 10.61 0.43 -1.49
C GLY A 117 11.61 -0.49 -2.20
N THR A 118 12.29 -1.35 -1.47
CA THR A 118 13.24 -2.33 -2.01
C THR A 118 12.50 -3.40 -2.80
N PHE A 119 11.46 -4.01 -2.24
CA PHE A 119 10.66 -5.02 -2.91
C PHE A 119 10.10 -4.54 -4.25
N LEU A 120 9.54 -3.32 -4.28
CA LEU A 120 9.00 -2.74 -5.50
C LEU A 120 10.09 -2.39 -6.53
N ARG A 121 11.28 -1.99 -6.08
CA ARG A 121 12.40 -1.62 -6.95
C ARG A 121 13.01 -2.85 -7.60
N ASP A 122 13.28 -3.88 -6.82
CA ASP A 122 13.92 -5.12 -7.29
C ASP A 122 13.01 -5.86 -8.27
N GLY A 123 11.69 -5.83 -8.02
CA GLY A 123 10.65 -6.24 -8.95
C GLY A 123 10.68 -7.70 -9.35
N GLU A 124 11.33 -8.53 -8.60
CA GLU A 124 11.19 -9.96 -8.67
C GLU A 124 9.92 -10.34 -7.90
N PHE A 125 8.87 -10.72 -8.63
CA PHE A 125 7.59 -11.15 -8.05
C PHE A 125 7.39 -12.66 -8.22
N SER A 126 8.47 -13.43 -8.01
CA SER A 126 8.39 -14.88 -7.84
C SER A 126 7.69 -15.21 -6.51
N ASP A 127 7.14 -16.41 -6.43
CA ASP A 127 6.46 -16.87 -5.22
C ASP A 127 7.39 -16.84 -4.00
N ASP A 128 8.67 -17.20 -4.20
CA ASP A 128 9.72 -17.12 -3.18
C ASP A 128 10.00 -15.67 -2.74
N ALA A 129 9.98 -14.71 -3.67
CA ALA A 129 10.21 -13.31 -3.34
C ALA A 129 9.04 -12.72 -2.56
N ILE A 130 7.81 -13.10 -2.92
CA ILE A 130 6.60 -12.71 -2.19
C ILE A 130 6.63 -13.28 -0.78
N LEU A 131 6.94 -14.56 -0.63
CA LEU A 131 7.01 -15.24 0.65
C LEU A 131 8.09 -14.64 1.58
N ARG A 132 9.25 -14.27 1.01
CA ARG A 132 10.29 -13.52 1.75
C ARG A 132 9.77 -12.15 2.20
N PHE A 133 9.13 -11.39 1.31
CA PHE A 133 8.56 -10.10 1.64
C PHE A 133 7.53 -10.18 2.77
N GLU A 134 6.62 -11.16 2.73
CA GLU A 134 5.63 -11.39 3.79
C GLU A 134 6.29 -11.76 5.12
N THR A 135 7.31 -12.63 5.09
CA THR A 135 8.07 -13.03 6.27
C THR A 135 8.78 -11.83 6.91
N ASP A 136 9.47 -11.02 6.09
CA ASP A 136 10.18 -9.83 6.57
C ASP A 136 9.21 -8.78 7.10
N LEU A 137 8.07 -8.59 6.43
CA LEU A 137 7.01 -7.70 6.86
C LEU A 137 6.44 -8.09 8.23
N LEU A 138 6.08 -9.36 8.41
CA LEU A 138 5.54 -9.87 9.67
C LEU A 138 6.58 -9.83 10.79
N SER A 139 7.84 -10.10 10.48
CA SER A 139 8.95 -10.04 11.46
C SER A 139 9.22 -8.61 11.90
N ASN A 140 9.20 -7.66 10.96
CA ASN A 140 9.40 -6.24 11.25
C ASN A 140 8.26 -5.67 12.13
N LEU A 141 7.05 -6.17 11.94
CA LEU A 141 5.89 -5.81 12.77
C LEU A 141 5.82 -6.58 14.10
N GLY A 142 6.71 -7.54 14.33
CA GLY A 142 6.76 -8.32 15.57
C GLY A 142 5.77 -9.47 15.65
N TYR A 143 5.09 -9.80 14.56
CA TYR A 143 4.14 -10.93 14.50
C TYR A 143 4.82 -12.28 14.25
N TRP A 144 6.03 -12.29 13.70
CA TRP A 144 6.74 -13.51 13.31
C TRP A 144 8.21 -13.48 13.75
N ASN A 145 8.78 -14.66 14.04
CA ASN A 145 10.19 -14.76 14.30
C ASN A 145 10.94 -15.00 13.00
N ILE A 146 11.84 -14.12 12.62
CA ILE A 146 12.61 -14.17 11.37
C ILE A 146 13.46 -15.48 11.22
N LYS A 147 13.72 -16.18 12.31
CA LYS A 147 14.40 -17.49 12.27
C LYS A 147 13.51 -18.60 11.69
N ASN A 148 12.20 -18.42 11.75
CA ASN A 148 11.23 -19.31 11.16
C ASN A 148 10.91 -18.86 9.74
N LYS A 149 10.64 -19.81 8.84
CA LYS A 149 10.22 -19.53 7.46
C LYS A 149 8.87 -20.18 7.23
N PHE A 150 8.03 -19.53 6.48
CA PHE A 150 6.87 -20.19 5.90
C PHE A 150 7.35 -21.14 4.80
N ASN A 151 6.78 -22.34 4.75
CA ASN A 151 7.11 -23.33 3.74
C ASN A 151 6.30 -23.12 2.45
N THR A 152 5.13 -22.53 2.57
CA THR A 152 4.22 -22.32 1.45
C THR A 152 3.52 -20.95 1.57
N GLU A 153 3.05 -20.43 0.43
CA GLU A 153 2.22 -19.24 0.40
C GLU A 153 0.90 -19.42 1.17
N GLU A 154 0.35 -20.62 1.17
CA GLU A 154 -0.88 -20.94 1.89
C GLU A 154 -0.69 -20.80 3.41
N GLU A 155 0.45 -21.28 3.93
CA GLU A 155 0.80 -21.14 5.35
C GLU A 155 0.93 -19.67 5.77
N SER A 156 1.65 -18.87 4.97
CA SER A 156 1.79 -17.44 5.18
C SER A 156 0.43 -16.74 5.13
N ARG A 157 -0.39 -17.06 4.12
CA ARG A 157 -1.72 -16.50 3.96
C ARG A 157 -2.62 -16.78 5.16
N GLN A 158 -2.70 -18.04 5.60
CA GLN A 158 -3.53 -18.43 6.75
C GLN A 158 -3.07 -17.70 8.02
N PHE A 159 -1.78 -17.57 8.22
CA PHE A 159 -1.22 -16.84 9.35
C PHE A 159 -1.61 -15.35 9.30
N ILE A 160 -1.43 -14.68 8.15
CA ILE A 160 -1.81 -13.28 7.98
C ILE A 160 -3.32 -13.10 8.20
N GLU A 161 -4.16 -13.97 7.60
CA GLU A 161 -5.61 -13.93 7.75
C GLU A 161 -6.04 -14.12 9.22
N SER A 162 -5.29 -14.89 9.99
CA SER A 162 -5.55 -15.04 11.43
C SER A 162 -5.27 -13.76 12.23
N ILE A 163 -4.28 -12.96 11.80
CA ILE A 163 -3.95 -11.68 12.44
C ILE A 163 -4.98 -10.60 12.07
N ILE A 164 -5.34 -10.52 10.79
CA ILE A 164 -6.27 -9.48 10.31
C ILE A 164 -7.75 -9.86 10.48
N GLU A 165 -8.04 -11.09 10.95
CA GLU A 165 -9.37 -11.65 11.19
C GLU A 165 -10.30 -11.60 9.95
N ARG A 166 -9.72 -11.66 8.76
CA ARG A 166 -10.45 -11.64 7.48
C ARG A 166 -9.64 -12.24 6.34
N LYS A 167 -10.33 -12.58 5.22
CA LYS A 167 -9.68 -13.08 4.00
C LYS A 167 -8.90 -11.98 3.27
N ILE A 168 -7.74 -12.34 2.73
CA ILE A 168 -6.95 -11.49 1.83
C ILE A 168 -7.63 -11.47 0.46
N LYS A 169 -8.14 -10.31 0.05
CA LYS A 169 -8.92 -10.15 -1.17
C LYS A 169 -8.07 -10.21 -2.43
N SER A 170 -6.85 -9.69 -2.38
CA SER A 170 -5.93 -9.65 -3.52
C SER A 170 -5.54 -11.03 -4.04
N ARG A 171 -5.53 -12.04 -3.19
CA ARG A 171 -5.24 -13.44 -3.57
C ARG A 171 -6.45 -14.23 -4.08
N VAL A 172 -7.66 -13.72 -3.93
CA VAL A 172 -8.88 -14.34 -4.43
C VAL A 172 -9.04 -14.10 -5.94
N ILE A 173 -8.44 -13.03 -6.46
CA ILE A 173 -8.55 -12.64 -7.87
C ILE A 173 -7.82 -13.64 -8.79
N GLY A 174 -6.73 -14.28 -8.31
CA GLY A 174 -5.96 -15.28 -9.09
C GLY A 174 -6.59 -16.67 -9.20
N ASN A 175 -7.66 -16.96 -8.46
CA ASN A 175 -8.29 -18.29 -8.43
C ASN A 175 -9.46 -18.45 -9.43
N PHE A 176 -9.56 -17.60 -10.46
CA PHE A 176 -10.60 -17.76 -11.50
C PHE A 176 -10.38 -18.96 -12.43
N ASP A 177 -9.22 -19.64 -12.38
CA ASP A 177 -8.91 -20.81 -13.21
C ASP A 177 -9.39 -22.16 -12.66
N THR A 178 -10.14 -22.18 -11.53
CA THR A 178 -10.59 -23.44 -10.91
C THR A 178 -12.11 -23.58 -10.82
N VAL A 179 -12.87 -22.90 -11.69
CA VAL A 179 -14.31 -23.16 -11.87
C VAL A 179 -14.57 -23.46 -13.34
N VAL A 180 -14.28 -24.69 -13.74
CA VAL A 180 -14.87 -25.36 -14.90
C VAL A 180 -15.47 -26.67 -14.41
#